data_20e6a711530c8afad3817fdf214f3493
#
_entry.id   20e6a711530c8afad3817fdf214f3493
#
_cell.length_a   1.000
_cell.length_b   1.000
_cell.length_c   1.000
_cell.angle_alpha   90.00
_cell.angle_beta   90.00
_cell.angle_gamma   90.00
#
_symmetry.space_group_name_H-M   'P 1'
#
loop_
_entity.id
_entity.type
_entity.pdbx_description
1 polymer ?
#
loop_
_entity_poly.entity_id
_entity_poly.type
_entity_poly.pdbx_seq_one_letter_code
_entity_poly.pdbx_strand_id
1 'polypeptide(L)'
;LRFSEQLAKSQIWPGIYMFKFVVKSESHHLGKLKKLFDNEEAEFSEKLSSKNKFTSLTIKVRMNSPAAVVSVYKKASALEGIMAL
;
A
#
# COMPACT_ATOMS: atom_id res chain seq x y z
N LEU A 1 -8.93 16.04 -6.67
CA LEU A 1 -8.94 15.44 -5.34
C LEU A 1 -7.85 16.03 -4.47
N ARG A 2 -8.19 16.45 -3.28
CA ARG A 2 -7.20 17.01 -2.33
C ARG A 2 -6.06 16.05 -2.05
N PHE A 3 -6.35 14.76 -1.99
CA PHE A 3 -5.32 13.75 -1.74
C PHE A 3 -4.27 13.75 -2.84
N SER A 4 -4.68 13.78 -4.12
CA SER A 4 -3.75 13.86 -5.24
C SER A 4 -2.91 15.14 -5.20
N GLU A 5 -3.52 16.26 -4.85
CA GLU A 5 -2.81 17.53 -4.74
C GLU A 5 -1.79 17.51 -3.62
N GLN A 6 -2.13 16.92 -2.47
CA GLN A 6 -1.21 16.76 -1.36
C GLN A 6 -0.05 15.85 -1.72
N LEU A 7 -0.33 14.75 -2.43
CA LEU A 7 0.72 13.84 -2.89
C LEU A 7 1.68 14.56 -3.85
N ALA A 8 1.13 15.37 -4.77
CA ALA A 8 1.97 16.10 -5.73
C ALA A 8 2.93 17.06 -5.03
N LYS A 9 2.53 17.61 -3.88
CA LYS A 9 3.34 18.55 -3.11
C LYS A 9 4.25 17.91 -2.09
N SER A 10 4.00 16.63 -1.73
CA SER A 10 4.70 15.98 -0.63
C SER A 10 6.11 15.51 -0.99
N GLN A 11 6.39 15.31 -2.27
CA GLN A 11 7.69 14.86 -2.74
C GLN A 11 7.84 15.11 -4.24
N ILE A 12 9.05 14.87 -4.73
CA ILE A 12 9.35 14.96 -6.17
C ILE A 12 8.92 13.65 -6.84
N TRP A 13 8.21 13.76 -7.95
CA TRP A 13 7.79 12.60 -8.75
C TRP A 13 8.60 12.54 -10.06
N PRO A 14 8.99 11.34 -10.52
CA PRO A 14 8.80 10.04 -9.86
C PRO A 14 9.68 9.91 -8.61
N GLY A 15 9.25 9.08 -7.68
CA GLY A 15 10.00 8.87 -6.44
C GLY A 15 9.45 7.68 -5.65
N ILE A 16 10.16 7.33 -4.59
CA ILE A 16 9.74 6.23 -3.73
C ILE A 16 8.59 6.68 -2.84
N TYR A 17 7.53 5.88 -2.84
CA TYR A 17 6.39 6.10 -1.97
C TYR A 17 6.21 4.91 -1.04
N MET A 18 5.85 5.17 0.20
CA MET A 18 5.62 4.13 1.20
C MET A 18 4.12 3.94 1.41
N PHE A 19 3.62 2.74 1.05
CA PHE A 19 2.26 2.35 1.35
C PHE A 19 2.22 1.58 2.67
N LYS A 20 1.19 1.81 3.47
CA LYS A 20 0.96 1.04 4.69
C LYS A 20 -0.46 0.53 4.72
N PHE A 21 -0.60 -0.77 4.91
CA PHE A 21 -1.89 -1.44 4.98
C PHE A 21 -1.94 -2.33 6.22
N VAL A 22 -3.13 -2.51 6.76
CA VAL A 22 -3.36 -3.43 7.86
C VAL A 22 -4.37 -4.48 7.39
N VAL A 23 -4.01 -5.75 7.54
CA VAL A 23 -4.87 -6.87 7.14
C VAL A 23 -4.97 -7.86 8.29
N LYS A 24 -6.06 -8.65 8.31
CA LYS A 24 -6.18 -9.76 9.26
C LYS A 24 -5.15 -10.82 8.92
N SER A 25 -4.40 -11.27 9.94
CA SER A 25 -3.29 -12.21 9.75
C SER A 25 -3.71 -13.54 9.14
N GLU A 26 -4.94 -14.01 9.42
CA GLU A 26 -5.46 -15.28 8.93
C GLU A 26 -6.11 -15.19 7.55
N SER A 27 -6.13 -14.02 6.94
CA SER A 27 -6.78 -13.83 5.65
C SER A 27 -5.80 -14.04 4.50
N HIS A 28 -6.36 -14.28 3.31
CA HIS A 28 -5.57 -14.36 2.08
C HIS A 28 -5.28 -12.99 1.47
N HIS A 29 -5.72 -11.93 2.14
CA HIS A 29 -5.60 -10.57 1.63
C HIS A 29 -4.16 -10.10 1.48
N LEU A 30 -3.27 -10.59 2.34
CA LEU A 30 -1.86 -10.22 2.28
C LEU A 30 -1.24 -10.64 0.95
N GLY A 31 -1.50 -11.87 0.50
CA GLY A 31 -1.04 -12.34 -0.79
C GLY A 31 -1.63 -11.56 -1.95
N LYS A 32 -2.93 -11.28 -1.88
CA LYS A 32 -3.61 -10.47 -2.91
C LYS A 32 -3.04 -9.05 -2.97
N LEU A 33 -2.76 -8.47 -1.82
CA LEU A 33 -2.19 -7.13 -1.73
C LEU A 33 -0.79 -7.09 -2.35
N LYS A 34 0.04 -8.09 -2.06
CA LYS A 34 1.38 -8.20 -2.64
C LYS A 34 1.33 -8.33 -4.17
N LYS A 35 0.32 -9.01 -4.71
CA LYS A 35 0.16 -9.18 -6.15
C LYS A 35 -0.09 -7.87 -6.90
N LEU A 36 -0.59 -6.85 -6.22
CA LEU A 36 -0.76 -5.53 -6.83
C LEU A 36 0.59 -4.92 -7.25
N PHE A 37 1.68 -5.42 -6.70
CA PHE A 37 3.03 -4.90 -6.92
C PHE A 37 3.95 -5.91 -7.62
N ASP A 38 3.42 -6.98 -8.21
CA ASP A 38 4.21 -8.05 -8.82
C ASP A 38 5.15 -7.56 -9.93
N ASN A 39 4.72 -6.56 -10.70
CA ASN A 39 5.50 -6.02 -11.80
C ASN A 39 6.38 -4.85 -11.39
N GLU A 40 6.47 -4.58 -10.11
CA GLU A 40 7.18 -3.44 -9.56
C GLU A 40 8.35 -3.90 -8.71
N GLU A 41 9.44 -3.13 -8.68
CA GLU A 41 10.52 -3.36 -7.72
C GLU A 41 10.09 -2.80 -6.37
N ALA A 42 9.40 -3.60 -5.58
CA ALA A 42 8.85 -3.19 -4.31
C ALA A 42 9.55 -3.90 -3.16
N GLU A 43 9.79 -3.16 -2.08
CA GLU A 43 10.27 -3.74 -0.83
C GLU A 43 9.10 -3.91 0.12
N PHE A 44 8.94 -5.13 0.63
CA PHE A 44 7.86 -5.47 1.56
C PHE A 44 8.42 -5.66 2.96
N SER A 45 7.70 -5.11 3.94
CA SER A 45 8.02 -5.31 5.35
C SER A 45 6.73 -5.61 6.09
N GLU A 46 6.72 -6.67 6.88
CA GLU A 46 5.53 -7.10 7.61
C GLU A 46 5.81 -7.02 9.11
N LYS A 47 4.79 -6.62 9.86
CA LYS A 47 4.86 -6.58 11.31
C LYS A 47 3.55 -7.09 11.89
N LEU A 48 3.62 -8.11 12.73
CA LEU A 48 2.45 -8.63 13.44
C LEU A 48 2.06 -7.71 14.58
N SER A 49 0.76 -7.62 14.83
CA SER A 49 0.25 -6.91 16.01
C SER A 49 0.59 -7.71 17.28
N SER A 50 0.44 -7.08 18.44
CA SER A 50 0.76 -7.68 19.73
C SER A 50 0.04 -9.00 20.01
N LYS A 51 -1.13 -9.21 19.40
CA LYS A 51 -1.92 -10.43 19.56
C LYS A 51 -1.93 -11.29 18.31
N ASN A 52 -1.08 -10.99 17.34
CA ASN A 52 -0.99 -11.67 16.04
C ASN A 52 -2.30 -11.70 15.25
N LYS A 53 -3.24 -10.82 15.57
CA LYS A 53 -4.54 -10.74 14.88
C LYS A 53 -4.47 -9.99 13.58
N PHE A 54 -3.58 -9.01 13.50
CA PHE A 54 -3.40 -8.16 12.33
C PHE A 54 -1.95 -8.14 11.89
N THR A 55 -1.74 -7.97 10.61
CA THR A 55 -0.41 -7.77 10.04
C THR A 55 -0.38 -6.40 9.37
N SER A 56 0.58 -5.58 9.77
CA SER A 56 0.89 -4.34 9.05
C SER A 56 1.83 -4.66 7.91
N LEU A 57 1.47 -4.24 6.70
CA LEU A 57 2.32 -4.40 5.54
C LEU A 57 2.79 -3.02 5.10
N THR A 58 4.10 -2.83 5.07
CA THR A 58 4.73 -1.62 4.54
C THR A 58 5.34 -1.96 3.18
N ILE A 59 5.02 -1.18 2.17
CA ILE A 59 5.50 -1.40 0.81
C ILE A 59 6.18 -0.13 0.33
N LYS A 60 7.47 -0.21 0.07
CA LYS A 60 8.24 0.89 -0.53
C LYS A 60 8.44 0.58 -1.99
N VAL A 61 7.92 1.43 -2.85
CA VAL A 61 7.97 1.21 -4.29
C VAL A 61 8.06 2.56 -5.02
N ARG A 62 8.81 2.56 -6.11
CA ARG A 62 8.90 3.75 -6.95
C ARG A 62 7.59 3.96 -7.69
N MET A 63 7.02 5.16 -7.54
CA MET A 63 5.78 5.54 -8.20
C MET A 63 6.05 6.70 -9.15
N ASN A 64 5.41 6.67 -10.32
CA ASN A 64 5.65 7.66 -11.36
C ASN A 64 4.92 8.97 -11.12
N SER A 65 3.79 8.93 -10.41
CA SER A 65 2.96 10.10 -10.23
C SER A 65 2.00 9.91 -9.06
N PRO A 66 1.40 11.00 -8.55
CA PRO A 66 0.34 10.90 -7.55
C PRO A 66 -0.85 10.08 -8.04
N ALA A 67 -1.19 10.16 -9.32
CA ALA A 67 -2.29 9.38 -9.89
C ALA A 67 -2.03 7.88 -9.79
N ALA A 68 -0.77 7.44 -9.94
CA ALA A 68 -0.40 6.04 -9.79
C ALA A 68 -0.63 5.58 -8.34
N VAL A 69 -0.31 6.41 -7.35
CA VAL A 69 -0.55 6.10 -5.93
C VAL A 69 -2.05 5.94 -5.67
N VAL A 70 -2.86 6.87 -6.15
CA VAL A 70 -4.32 6.81 -5.98
C VAL A 70 -4.88 5.54 -6.62
N SER A 71 -4.37 5.16 -7.80
CA SER A 71 -4.79 3.94 -8.49
C SER A 71 -4.54 2.70 -7.63
N VAL A 72 -3.38 2.62 -6.96
CA VAL A 72 -3.07 1.50 -6.06
C VAL A 72 -4.04 1.46 -4.88
N TYR A 73 -4.33 2.60 -4.26
CA TYR A 73 -5.30 2.64 -3.16
C TYR A 73 -6.69 2.19 -3.59
N LYS A 74 -7.12 2.56 -4.79
CA LYS A 74 -8.41 2.11 -5.33
C LYS A 74 -8.45 0.61 -5.52
N LYS A 75 -7.39 0.01 -6.04
CA LYS A 75 -7.29 -1.44 -6.20
C LYS A 75 -7.28 -2.14 -4.86
N ALA A 76 -6.54 -1.62 -3.89
CA ALA A 76 -6.47 -2.19 -2.55
C ALA A 76 -7.82 -2.10 -1.83
N SER A 77 -8.54 -1.00 -1.99
CA SER A 77 -9.84 -0.83 -1.33
C SER A 77 -10.93 -1.75 -1.89
N ALA A 78 -10.72 -2.30 -3.09
CA ALA A 78 -11.61 -3.31 -3.65
C ALA A 78 -11.45 -4.67 -2.96
N LEU A 79 -10.38 -4.88 -2.20
CA LEU A 79 -10.15 -6.10 -1.45
C LEU A 79 -10.76 -5.94 -0.05
N GLU A 80 -11.62 -6.89 0.35
CA GLU A 80 -12.24 -6.84 1.66
C GLU A 80 -11.21 -7.06 2.77
N GLY A 81 -11.42 -6.40 3.92
CA GLY A 81 -10.61 -6.62 5.10
C GLY A 81 -9.26 -5.91 5.09
N ILE A 82 -9.02 -5.01 4.15
CA ILE A 82 -7.80 -4.22 4.09
C ILE A 82 -8.08 -2.79 4.53
N MET A 83 -7.28 -2.31 5.47
CA MET A 83 -7.32 -0.92 5.91
C MET A 83 -6.04 -0.21 5.49
N ALA A 84 -6.19 0.93 4.82
CA ALA A 84 -5.04 1.78 4.47
C ALA A 84 -4.71 2.70 5.64
N LEU A 85 -3.43 2.90 5.88
CA LEU A 85 -2.97 3.84 6.91
C LEU A 85 -2.39 5.10 6.27
#